data_5ef7dc87330220af84a1a4864c9a821f
#
_entry.id   5ef7dc87330220af84a1a4864c9a821f
#
_cell.length_a   1.000
_cell.length_b   1.000
_cell.length_c   1.000
_cell.angle_alpha   90.00
_cell.angle_beta   90.00
_cell.angle_gamma   90.00
#
_symmetry.space_group_name_H-M   'P 1'
#
loop_
_entity.id
_entity.type
_entity.pdbx_description
1 polymer ?
#
loop_
_entity_poly.entity_id
_entity_poly.type
_entity_poly.pdbx_seq_one_letter_code
_entity_poly.pdbx_strand_id
1 'polypeptide(L)'
;MSAFEDRERDFEKRFQHDEELRFKANARRNKLLGLWAANLLGLTGAESDAYAKEVVMADFQEPGDDDVLQKVLSDFESKGVPTNAEKIRHEMDRLMPIAKNEIMDE
;
A
#
# COMPACT_ATOMS: atom_id res chain seq x y z
N MET A 1 -6.59 19.91 -24.54
CA MET A 1 -6.44 19.10 -23.34
C MET A 1 -7.75 19.00 -22.60
N SER A 2 -8.04 17.83 -22.09
CA SER A 2 -9.26 17.67 -21.32
C SER A 2 -9.06 18.16 -19.89
N ALA A 3 -10.14 18.61 -19.24
CA ALA A 3 -10.11 19.01 -17.85
C ALA A 3 -9.66 17.87 -16.93
N PHE A 4 -9.91 16.65 -17.35
CA PHE A 4 -9.51 15.44 -16.63
C PHE A 4 -7.99 15.32 -16.55
N GLU A 5 -7.28 15.56 -17.64
CA GLU A 5 -5.81 15.48 -17.66
C GLU A 5 -5.18 16.56 -16.81
N ASP A 6 -5.72 17.77 -16.81
CA ASP A 6 -5.23 18.87 -16.00
C ASP A 6 -5.42 18.58 -14.50
N ARG A 7 -6.56 17.99 -14.16
CA ARG A 7 -6.88 17.60 -12.79
C ARG A 7 -5.93 16.51 -12.27
N GLU A 8 -5.65 15.52 -13.09
CA GLU A 8 -4.73 14.44 -12.77
C GLU A 8 -3.31 14.96 -12.59
N ARG A 9 -2.89 15.89 -13.41
CA ARG A 9 -1.56 16.49 -13.34
C ARG A 9 -1.41 17.33 -12.07
N ASP A 10 -2.42 18.10 -11.69
CA ASP A 10 -2.42 18.90 -10.46
C ASP A 10 -2.38 17.99 -9.23
N PHE A 11 -3.10 16.90 -9.27
CA PHE A 11 -3.14 15.88 -8.22
C PHE A 11 -1.73 15.31 -7.97
N GLU A 12 -1.03 14.91 -9.03
CA GLU A 12 0.32 14.37 -8.91
C GLU A 12 1.32 15.40 -8.37
N LYS A 13 1.21 16.66 -8.77
CA LYS A 13 2.06 17.73 -8.27
C LYS A 13 1.89 17.93 -6.77
N ARG A 14 0.66 17.85 -6.27
CA ARG A 14 0.40 17.98 -4.83
C ARG A 14 1.11 16.90 -4.05
N PHE A 15 1.07 15.65 -4.52
CA PHE A 15 1.75 14.54 -3.85
C PHE A 15 3.26 14.66 -3.91
N GLN A 16 3.81 15.26 -4.97
CA GLN A 16 5.26 15.45 -5.08
C GLN A 16 5.81 16.47 -4.09
N HIS A 17 5.03 17.51 -3.77
CA HIS A 17 5.50 18.63 -2.97
C HIS A 17 5.01 18.63 -1.53
N ASP A 18 4.06 17.78 -1.20
CA ASP A 18 3.47 17.71 0.14
C ASP A 18 3.86 16.40 0.82
N GLU A 19 4.82 16.48 1.75
CA GLU A 19 5.32 15.32 2.47
C GLU A 19 4.25 14.64 3.32
N GLU A 20 3.32 15.42 3.88
CA GLU A 20 2.23 14.86 4.67
C GLU A 20 1.30 14.02 3.80
N LEU A 21 0.97 14.51 2.61
CA LEU A 21 0.14 13.75 1.66
C LEU A 21 0.84 12.47 1.21
N ARG A 22 2.15 12.54 0.94
CA ARG A 22 2.91 11.35 0.57
C ARG A 22 2.93 10.33 1.69
N PHE A 23 3.13 10.80 2.92
CA PHE A 23 3.10 9.92 4.09
C PHE A 23 1.74 9.23 4.22
N LYS A 24 0.66 9.99 4.10
CA LYS A 24 -0.70 9.44 4.17
C LYS A 24 -0.97 8.46 3.05
N ALA A 25 -0.51 8.75 1.84
CA ALA A 25 -0.69 7.88 0.68
C ALA A 25 0.05 6.55 0.89
N ASN A 26 1.29 6.62 1.38
CA ASN A 26 2.07 5.41 1.64
C ASN A 26 1.42 4.56 2.73
N ALA A 27 0.96 5.19 3.81
CA ALA A 27 0.28 4.47 4.90
C ALA A 27 -1.01 3.82 4.40
N ARG A 28 -1.80 4.54 3.60
CA ARG A 28 -3.03 3.99 3.03
C ARG A 28 -2.74 2.85 2.07
N ARG A 29 -1.73 2.99 1.20
CA ARG A 29 -1.31 1.93 0.29
C ARG A 29 -0.90 0.69 1.08
N ASN A 30 -0.14 0.85 2.15
CA ASN A 30 0.31 -0.27 2.97
C ASN A 30 -0.86 -0.94 3.69
N LYS A 31 -1.83 -0.18 4.15
CA LYS A 31 -3.05 -0.73 4.73
C LYS A 31 -3.81 -1.58 3.72
N LEU A 32 -3.99 -1.07 2.50
CA LEU A 32 -4.68 -1.80 1.44
C LEU A 32 -3.92 -3.06 1.05
N LEU A 33 -2.59 -2.97 0.96
CA LEU A 33 -1.74 -4.12 0.69
C LEU A 33 -1.88 -5.17 1.79
N GLY A 34 -1.90 -4.74 3.05
CA GLY A 34 -2.08 -5.64 4.19
C GLY A 34 -3.42 -6.35 4.17
N LEU A 35 -4.50 -5.65 3.81
CA LEU A 35 -5.82 -6.26 3.69
C LEU A 35 -5.87 -7.27 2.55
N TRP A 36 -5.23 -6.95 1.42
CA TRP A 36 -5.11 -7.88 0.30
C TRP A 36 -4.34 -9.13 0.71
N ALA A 37 -3.19 -8.95 1.36
CA ALA A 37 -2.37 -10.07 1.82
C ALA A 37 -3.10 -10.90 2.87
N ALA A 38 -3.80 -10.26 3.81
CA ALA A 38 -4.56 -10.94 4.85
C ALA A 38 -5.59 -11.90 4.23
N ASN A 39 -6.26 -11.47 3.18
CA ASN A 39 -7.23 -12.31 2.48
C ASN A 39 -6.58 -13.58 1.95
N LEU A 40 -5.39 -13.45 1.34
CA LEU A 40 -4.65 -14.59 0.80
C LEU A 40 -4.08 -15.48 1.92
N LEU A 41 -3.80 -14.89 3.08
CA LEU A 41 -3.32 -15.63 4.25
C LEU A 41 -4.47 -16.33 5.02
N GLY A 42 -5.72 -16.10 4.61
CA GLY A 42 -6.88 -16.69 5.26
C GLY A 42 -7.34 -15.97 6.52
N LEU A 43 -6.90 -14.74 6.73
CA LEU A 43 -7.30 -13.93 7.88
C LEU A 43 -8.61 -13.20 7.58
N THR A 44 -9.43 -13.00 8.62
CA THR A 44 -10.71 -12.32 8.49
C THR A 44 -10.97 -11.41 9.69
N GLY A 45 -11.86 -10.43 9.51
CA GLY A 45 -12.31 -9.56 10.59
C GLY A 45 -11.17 -8.84 11.31
N ALA A 46 -11.14 -8.95 12.64
CA ALA A 46 -10.16 -8.28 13.47
C ALA A 46 -8.72 -8.72 13.16
N GLU A 47 -8.52 -9.99 12.78
CA GLU A 47 -7.19 -10.50 12.41
C GLU A 47 -6.68 -9.84 11.14
N SER A 48 -7.56 -9.64 10.15
CA SER A 48 -7.22 -8.95 8.92
C SER A 48 -6.81 -7.50 9.20
N ASP A 49 -7.59 -6.80 10.04
CA ASP A 49 -7.29 -5.42 10.42
C ASP A 49 -5.97 -5.32 11.19
N ALA A 50 -5.72 -6.25 12.09
CA ALA A 50 -4.47 -6.28 12.86
C ALA A 50 -3.27 -6.51 11.93
N TYR A 51 -3.40 -7.41 10.95
CA TYR A 51 -2.34 -7.67 9.98
C TYR A 51 -2.05 -6.43 9.13
N ALA A 52 -3.10 -5.72 8.68
CA ALA A 52 -2.93 -4.50 7.92
C ALA A 52 -2.13 -3.45 8.71
N LYS A 53 -2.38 -3.34 10.02
CA LYS A 53 -1.60 -2.44 10.87
C LYS A 53 -0.13 -2.84 10.94
N GLU A 54 0.16 -4.13 10.99
CA GLU A 54 1.55 -4.61 10.97
C GLU A 54 2.27 -4.19 9.69
N VAL A 55 1.58 -4.26 8.56
CA VAL A 55 2.16 -3.86 7.27
C VAL A 55 2.42 -2.35 7.25
N VAL A 56 1.50 -1.55 7.77
CA VAL A 56 1.70 -0.10 7.90
C VAL A 56 2.91 0.21 8.77
N MET A 57 3.02 -0.48 9.90
CA MET A 57 4.12 -0.24 10.84
C MET A 57 5.48 -0.65 10.30
N ALA A 58 5.52 -1.64 9.40
CA ALA A 58 6.78 -2.08 8.79
C ALA A 58 7.47 -0.95 8.02
N ASP A 59 6.70 -0.04 7.43
CA ASP A 59 7.22 1.09 6.66
C ASP A 59 7.96 2.11 7.53
N PHE A 60 7.71 2.14 8.83
CA PHE A 60 8.34 3.11 9.74
C PHE A 60 9.74 2.66 10.20
N GLN A 61 10.16 1.45 9.90
CA GLN A 61 11.45 0.93 10.37
C GLN A 61 12.61 1.46 9.54
N GLU A 62 12.43 1.55 8.22
CA GLU A 62 13.44 2.10 7.32
C GLU A 62 12.77 2.85 6.17
N PRO A 63 13.45 3.84 5.56
CA PRO A 63 12.92 4.52 4.37
C PRO A 63 12.83 3.56 3.18
N GLY A 64 11.77 3.69 2.41
CA GLY A 64 11.55 2.93 1.19
C GLY A 64 10.58 1.79 1.37
N ASP A 65 10.29 1.09 0.28
CA ASP A 65 9.24 0.07 0.23
C ASP A 65 9.74 -1.35 0.47
N ASP A 66 11.05 -1.55 0.58
CA ASP A 66 11.64 -2.89 0.67
C ASP A 66 11.24 -3.62 1.95
N ASP A 67 11.13 -2.90 3.07
CA ASP A 67 10.71 -3.51 4.34
C ASP A 67 9.28 -4.02 4.27
N VAL A 68 8.41 -3.26 3.62
CA VAL A 68 7.02 -3.65 3.42
C VAL A 68 6.94 -4.89 2.53
N LEU A 69 7.68 -4.88 1.44
CA LEU A 69 7.75 -6.01 0.51
C LEU A 69 8.23 -7.28 1.22
N GLN A 70 9.32 -7.16 1.98
CA GLN A 70 9.92 -8.30 2.68
C GLN A 70 9.01 -8.85 3.77
N LYS A 71 8.32 -7.98 4.50
CA LYS A 71 7.36 -8.44 5.51
C LYS A 71 6.26 -9.29 4.89
N VAL A 72 5.64 -8.79 3.82
CA VAL A 72 4.53 -9.49 3.17
C VAL A 72 5.02 -10.81 2.56
N LEU A 73 6.17 -10.77 1.88
CA LEU A 73 6.77 -11.96 1.27
C LEU A 73 7.06 -13.04 2.32
N SER A 74 7.68 -12.63 3.43
CA SER A 74 8.01 -13.54 4.53
C SER A 74 6.76 -14.19 5.12
N ASP A 75 5.70 -13.41 5.29
CA ASP A 75 4.44 -13.93 5.85
C ASP A 75 3.77 -14.93 4.90
N PHE A 76 3.81 -14.66 3.59
CA PHE A 76 3.30 -15.61 2.59
C PHE A 76 4.11 -16.92 2.62
N GLU A 77 5.44 -16.82 2.69
CA GLU A 77 6.30 -18.00 2.75
C GLU A 77 6.02 -18.82 4.01
N SER A 78 5.85 -18.17 5.15
CA SER A 78 5.54 -18.83 6.41
C SER A 78 4.23 -19.60 6.38
N LYS A 79 3.26 -19.11 5.63
CA LYS A 79 1.95 -19.76 5.51
C LYS A 79 1.84 -20.70 4.31
N GLY A 80 2.91 -20.81 3.53
CA GLY A 80 2.90 -21.67 2.35
C GLY A 80 2.03 -21.15 1.20
N VAL A 81 1.80 -19.83 1.16
CA VAL A 81 1.04 -19.23 0.06
C VAL A 81 2.00 -18.97 -1.12
N PRO A 82 1.72 -19.55 -2.30
CA PRO A 82 2.61 -19.36 -3.46
C PRO A 82 2.59 -17.91 -3.94
N THR A 83 3.76 -17.27 -3.92
CA THR A 83 3.90 -15.90 -4.40
C THR A 83 5.38 -15.60 -4.65
N ASN A 84 5.67 -14.40 -5.15
CA ASN A 84 7.03 -13.92 -5.30
C ASN A 84 7.05 -12.40 -5.15
N ALA A 85 8.26 -11.83 -5.08
CA ALA A 85 8.46 -10.39 -4.89
C ALA A 85 7.82 -9.57 -6.02
N GLU A 86 7.87 -10.06 -7.25
CA GLU A 86 7.29 -9.34 -8.38
C GLU A 86 5.78 -9.16 -8.26
N LYS A 87 5.08 -10.20 -7.83
CA LYS A 87 3.63 -10.13 -7.65
C LYS A 87 3.25 -9.15 -6.56
N ILE A 88 4.00 -9.13 -5.47
CA ILE A 88 3.76 -8.20 -4.38
C ILE A 88 4.04 -6.77 -4.85
N ARG A 89 5.15 -6.55 -5.55
CA ARG A 89 5.49 -5.23 -6.09
C ARG A 89 4.43 -4.73 -7.07
N HIS A 90 3.94 -5.62 -7.93
CA HIS A 90 2.87 -5.28 -8.85
C HIS A 90 1.61 -4.82 -8.11
N GLU A 91 1.24 -5.51 -7.04
CA GLU A 91 0.08 -5.13 -6.23
C GLU A 91 0.31 -3.80 -5.52
N MET A 92 1.52 -3.56 -5.01
CA MET A 92 1.88 -2.27 -4.40
C MET A 92 1.69 -1.13 -5.40
N ASP A 93 2.15 -1.32 -6.64
CA ASP A 93 2.04 -0.32 -7.69
C ASP A 93 0.58 -0.10 -8.11
N ARG A 94 -0.22 -1.16 -8.14
CA ARG A 94 -1.64 -1.08 -8.48
C ARG A 94 -2.42 -0.31 -7.41
N LEU A 95 -2.05 -0.49 -6.15
CA LEU A 95 -2.77 0.10 -5.02
C LEU A 95 -2.42 1.57 -4.78
N MET A 96 -1.26 2.03 -5.23
CA MET A 96 -0.85 3.42 -4.95
C MET A 96 -1.82 4.47 -5.49
N PRO A 97 -2.26 4.42 -6.76
CA PRO A 97 -3.26 5.38 -7.25
C PRO A 97 -4.57 5.31 -6.49
N ILE A 98 -4.99 4.11 -6.09
CA ILE A 98 -6.22 3.93 -5.30
C ILE A 98 -6.07 4.60 -3.94
N ALA A 99 -4.92 4.41 -3.28
CA ALA A 99 -4.63 5.03 -1.99
C ALA A 99 -4.65 6.56 -2.09
N LYS A 100 -4.04 7.11 -3.12
CA LYS A 100 -4.02 8.56 -3.35
C LYS A 100 -5.43 9.12 -3.53
N ASN A 101 -6.27 8.43 -4.30
CA ASN A 101 -7.65 8.85 -4.51
C ASN A 101 -8.46 8.80 -3.21
N GLU A 102 -8.28 7.77 -2.40
CA GLU A 102 -8.99 7.64 -1.12
C GLU A 102 -8.64 8.77 -0.16
N ILE A 103 -7.37 9.15 -0.11
CA ILE A 103 -6.89 10.22 0.75
C ILE A 103 -7.46 11.58 0.31
N MET A 104 -7.50 11.83 -0.99
CA MET A 104 -8.02 13.09 -1.51
C MET A 104 -9.53 13.23 -1.34
N ASP A 105 -10.23 12.12 -1.18
CA ASP A 105 -11.68 12.10 -0.96
C ASP A 105 -12.08 12.22 0.52
N GLU A 106 -11.11 12.17 1.43
CA GLU A 106 -11.36 12.33 2.87
C GLU A 106 -11.65 13.75 3.27
#